data_bc3d96e015c8b2c73a0eadfe5e42818c
#
_entry.id   bc3d96e015c8b2c73a0eadfe5e42818c
#
_cell.length_a   1.000
_cell.length_b   1.000
_cell.length_c   1.000
_cell.angle_alpha   90.00
_cell.angle_beta   90.00
_cell.angle_gamma   90.00
#
_symmetry.space_group_name_H-M   'P 1'
#
loop_
_entity.id
_entity.type
_entity.pdbx_description
1 polymer ?
#
loop_
_entity_poly.entity_id
_entity_poly.type
_entity_poly.pdbx_seq_one_letter_code
_entity_poly.pdbx_strand_id
1 'polypeptide(L)'
;MEFIKDNYTGYNVWAVGVTEVEVDILTGEMRTIRVDLVEDAGLSTSPLVDIGQVEGAFIMGLGLWTSEEIKHDPETGALLTMNTWEYKPPAAKDIPQDFRVSLLKGARNPMGVMSSKGGNFS
;
A
#
# COMPACT_ATOMS: atom_id res chain seq x y z
N MET A 1 28.71 -19.49 3.49
CA MET A 1 27.68 -18.69 4.17
C MET A 1 26.37 -19.44 3.95
N GLU A 2 26.00 -20.31 4.90
CA GLU A 2 24.74 -21.03 4.82
C GLU A 2 23.61 -20.04 5.13
N PHE A 3 22.77 -19.79 4.14
CA PHE A 3 21.50 -19.10 4.39
C PHE A 3 20.65 -20.05 5.27
N ILE A 4 20.42 -19.66 6.51
CA ILE A 4 19.48 -20.31 7.38
C ILE A 4 18.13 -20.26 6.64
N LYS A 5 17.67 -21.42 6.17
CA LYS A 5 16.28 -21.59 5.76
C LYS A 5 15.42 -21.54 7.01
N ASP A 6 15.17 -20.34 7.51
CA ASP A 6 14.11 -20.17 8.46
C ASP A 6 12.83 -20.63 7.79
N ASN A 7 12.18 -21.60 8.38
CA ASN A 7 10.80 -21.97 8.04
C ASN A 7 9.91 -20.78 8.41
N TYR A 8 9.95 -19.74 7.57
CA TYR A 8 9.08 -18.60 7.70
C TYR A 8 7.68 -19.07 7.30
N THR A 9 6.93 -19.51 8.27
CA THR A 9 5.49 -19.77 8.10
C THR A 9 4.82 -18.39 8.05
N GLY A 10 4.76 -17.81 6.85
CA GLY A 10 3.98 -16.61 6.62
C GLY A 10 2.51 -16.88 6.94
N TYR A 11 1.77 -15.82 7.26
CA TYR A 11 0.32 -15.88 7.40
C TYR A 11 -0.32 -14.99 6.34
N ASN A 12 -1.51 -15.39 5.91
CA ASN A 12 -2.25 -14.62 4.93
C ASN A 12 -3.06 -13.52 5.63
N VAL A 13 -2.98 -12.32 5.08
CA VAL A 13 -3.89 -11.22 5.38
C VAL A 13 -4.80 -11.04 4.18
N TRP A 14 -6.09 -10.87 4.42
CA TRP A 14 -7.08 -10.74 3.37
C TRP A 14 -7.67 -9.34 3.41
N ALA A 15 -7.69 -8.69 2.27
CA ALA A 15 -8.29 -7.39 2.13
C ALA A 15 -9.11 -7.31 0.84
N VAL A 16 -10.13 -6.47 0.86
CA VAL A 16 -10.92 -6.10 -0.31
C VAL A 16 -11.00 -4.59 -0.37
N GLY A 17 -10.72 -4.04 -1.55
CA GLY A 17 -10.77 -2.61 -1.80
C GLY A 17 -11.63 -2.29 -3.01
N VAL A 18 -12.33 -1.15 -2.93
CA VAL A 18 -13.04 -0.54 -4.05
C VAL A 18 -12.58 0.90 -4.16
N THR A 19 -12.18 1.29 -5.36
CA THR A 19 -11.65 2.63 -5.63
C THR A 19 -12.45 3.31 -6.73
N GLU A 20 -12.87 4.53 -6.48
CA GLU A 20 -13.47 5.42 -7.47
C GLU A 20 -12.42 6.42 -7.95
N VAL A 21 -12.19 6.45 -9.25
CA VAL A 21 -11.20 7.35 -9.88
C VAL A 21 -11.86 8.21 -10.93
N GLU A 22 -11.37 9.42 -11.06
CA GLU A 22 -11.70 10.36 -12.14
C GLU A 22 -10.47 10.56 -13.02
N VAL A 23 -10.66 10.48 -14.33
CA VAL A 23 -9.59 10.71 -15.31
C VAL A 23 -10.02 11.79 -16.28
N ASP A 24 -9.26 12.87 -16.37
CA ASP A 24 -9.43 13.86 -17.42
C ASP A 24 -8.81 13.33 -18.71
N ILE A 25 -9.66 13.03 -19.69
CA ILE A 25 -9.23 12.46 -20.98
C ILE A 25 -8.44 13.43 -21.86
N LEU A 26 -8.50 14.72 -21.57
CA LEU A 26 -7.76 15.74 -22.33
C LEU A 26 -6.34 15.95 -21.79
N THR A 27 -6.19 15.92 -20.49
CA THR A 27 -4.90 16.17 -19.82
C THR A 27 -4.21 14.88 -19.39
N GLY A 28 -4.97 13.79 -19.19
CA GLY A 28 -4.48 12.55 -18.59
C GLY A 28 -4.36 12.65 -17.06
N GLU A 29 -4.79 13.75 -16.45
CA GLU A 29 -4.78 13.89 -14.99
C GLU A 29 -5.74 12.87 -14.36
N MET A 30 -5.26 12.16 -13.36
CA MET A 30 -6.04 11.19 -12.59
C MET A 30 -6.21 11.65 -11.15
N ARG A 31 -7.40 11.46 -10.61
CA ARG A 31 -7.71 11.70 -9.19
C ARG A 31 -8.37 10.47 -8.58
N THR A 32 -7.92 10.12 -7.40
CA THR A 32 -8.62 9.14 -6.57
C THR A 32 -9.67 9.86 -5.71
N ILE A 33 -10.93 9.65 -6.04
CA ILE A 33 -12.06 10.33 -5.38
C ILE A 33 -12.39 9.64 -4.07
N ARG A 34 -12.57 8.33 -4.12
CA ARG A 34 -12.99 7.54 -2.96
C ARG A 34 -12.30 6.18 -2.93
N VAL A 35 -11.99 5.75 -1.73
CA VAL A 35 -11.48 4.39 -1.46
C VAL A 35 -12.21 3.82 -0.26
N ASP A 36 -12.75 2.62 -0.42
CA ASP A 36 -13.32 1.81 0.65
C ASP A 36 -12.48 0.53 0.77
N LEU A 37 -11.86 0.32 1.93
CA LEU A 37 -11.05 -0.86 2.22
C LEU A 37 -11.61 -1.61 3.43
N VAL A 38 -11.66 -2.92 3.32
CA VAL A 38 -11.96 -3.82 4.44
C VAL A 38 -10.84 -4.85 4.54
N GLU A 39 -10.22 -4.94 5.70
CA GLU A 39 -9.10 -5.87 5.95
C GLU A 39 -9.37 -6.78 7.13
N ASP A 40 -9.03 -8.05 6.99
CA ASP A 40 -8.93 -9.00 8.11
C ASP A 40 -7.49 -8.97 8.66
N ALA A 41 -7.26 -8.08 9.61
CA ALA A 41 -5.99 -7.95 10.31
C ALA A 41 -5.89 -8.91 11.53
N GLY A 42 -6.81 -9.85 11.69
CA GLY A 42 -6.94 -10.67 12.86
C GLY A 42 -7.48 -9.89 14.06
N LEU A 43 -7.04 -10.23 15.27
CA LEU A 43 -7.44 -9.52 16.47
C LEU A 43 -6.59 -8.28 16.68
N SER A 44 -7.12 -7.12 16.31
CA SER A 44 -6.42 -5.84 16.47
C SER A 44 -6.28 -5.46 17.94
N THR A 45 -5.06 -5.16 18.38
CA THR A 45 -4.77 -4.60 19.72
C THR A 45 -4.79 -3.08 19.72
N SER A 46 -4.58 -2.47 18.57
CA SER A 46 -4.58 -1.02 18.41
C SER A 46 -5.19 -0.63 17.06
N PRO A 47 -6.52 -0.53 16.97
CA PRO A 47 -7.20 -0.25 15.71
C PRO A 47 -6.73 1.01 14.98
N LEU A 48 -6.33 2.05 15.73
CA LEU A 48 -5.80 3.28 15.13
C LEU A 48 -4.47 3.05 14.41
N VAL A 49 -3.59 2.24 15.00
CA VAL A 49 -2.31 1.88 14.37
C VAL A 49 -2.55 1.00 13.15
N ASP A 50 -3.44 0.03 13.27
CA ASP A 50 -3.75 -0.90 12.19
C ASP A 50 -4.37 -0.17 10.99
N ILE A 51 -5.35 0.69 11.23
CA ILE A 51 -5.94 1.54 10.17
C ILE A 51 -4.87 2.42 9.51
N GLY A 52 -4.02 3.09 10.29
CA GLY A 52 -2.96 3.91 9.75
C GLY A 52 -1.94 3.12 8.91
N GLN A 53 -1.67 1.86 9.24
CA GLN A 53 -0.81 0.99 8.42
C GLN A 53 -1.49 0.63 7.09
N VAL A 54 -2.78 0.32 7.09
CA VAL A 54 -3.54 0.02 5.87
C VAL A 54 -3.61 1.24 4.96
N GLU A 55 -3.93 2.40 5.51
CA GLU A 55 -3.95 3.67 4.76
C GLU A 55 -2.58 3.96 4.13
N GLY A 56 -1.51 3.86 4.92
CA GLY A 56 -0.14 4.09 4.45
C GLY A 56 0.28 3.11 3.36
N ALA A 57 -0.02 1.82 3.52
CA ALA A 57 0.27 0.80 2.52
C ALA A 57 -0.47 1.05 1.20
N PHE A 58 -1.75 1.44 1.27
CA PHE A 58 -2.53 1.79 0.08
C PHE A 58 -1.92 2.98 -0.68
N ILE A 59 -1.55 4.06 0.03
CA ILE A 59 -0.94 5.23 -0.60
C ILE A 59 0.42 4.90 -1.21
N MET A 60 1.23 4.08 -0.54
CA MET A 60 2.50 3.60 -1.11
C MET A 60 2.27 2.75 -2.37
N GLY A 61 1.28 1.86 -2.36
CA GLY A 61 0.88 1.09 -3.53
C GLY A 61 0.37 1.97 -4.68
N LEU A 62 -0.43 2.98 -4.36
CA LEU A 62 -0.89 3.95 -5.36
C LEU A 62 0.31 4.67 -6.03
N GLY A 63 1.29 5.11 -5.24
CA GLY A 63 2.51 5.73 -5.75
C GLY A 63 3.29 4.81 -6.68
N LEU A 64 3.49 3.57 -6.28
CA LEU A 64 4.21 2.56 -7.07
C LEU A 64 3.60 2.37 -8.48
N TRP A 65 2.27 2.43 -8.59
CA TRP A 65 1.56 2.19 -9.85
C TRP A 65 1.28 3.46 -10.66
N THR A 66 1.44 4.65 -10.08
CA THR A 66 1.04 5.90 -10.75
C THR A 66 2.18 6.89 -10.98
N SER A 67 2.97 7.20 -9.95
CA SER A 67 3.91 8.33 -10.00
C SER A 67 5.37 7.96 -9.76
N GLU A 68 5.62 6.84 -9.08
CA GLU A 68 6.97 6.42 -8.76
C GLU A 68 7.62 5.68 -9.93
N GLU A 69 8.80 6.12 -10.33
CA GLU A 69 9.57 5.47 -11.38
C GLU A 69 11.04 5.38 -10.97
N ILE A 70 11.58 4.17 -11.01
CA ILE A 70 13.00 3.92 -10.76
C ILE A 70 13.70 3.75 -12.10
N LYS A 71 14.62 4.69 -12.42
CA LYS A 71 15.41 4.68 -13.65
C LYS A 71 16.87 4.41 -13.35
N HIS A 72 17.45 3.50 -14.12
CA HIS A 72 18.89 3.25 -14.11
C HIS A 72 19.47 3.62 -15.47
N ASP A 73 20.71 4.12 -15.44
CA ASP A 73 21.50 4.32 -16.62
C ASP A 73 21.81 2.95 -17.27
N PRO A 74 21.48 2.75 -18.55
CA PRO A 74 21.63 1.45 -19.21
C PRO A 74 23.11 1.03 -19.43
N GLU A 75 24.05 1.99 -19.42
CA GLU A 75 25.45 1.71 -19.66
C GLU A 75 26.21 1.49 -18.33
N THR A 76 25.93 2.30 -17.33
CA THR A 76 26.66 2.28 -16.06
C THR A 76 25.93 1.56 -14.94
N GLY A 77 24.64 1.33 -15.08
CA GLY A 77 23.76 0.80 -14.01
C GLY A 77 23.52 1.78 -12.86
N ALA A 78 23.98 3.03 -12.98
CA ALA A 78 23.77 4.04 -11.94
C ALA A 78 22.31 4.42 -11.80
N LEU A 79 21.85 4.59 -10.54
CA LEU A 79 20.50 5.06 -10.27
C LEU A 79 20.37 6.54 -10.67
N LEU A 80 19.43 6.85 -11.56
CA LEU A 80 19.19 8.22 -12.04
C LEU A 80 18.14 8.95 -11.18
N THR A 81 17.18 8.22 -10.59
CA THR A 81 16.11 8.79 -9.77
C THR A 81 16.49 8.81 -8.30
N MET A 82 17.51 9.61 -7.93
CA MET A 82 18.10 9.59 -6.58
C MET A 82 17.46 10.60 -5.61
N ASN A 83 16.68 11.54 -6.11
CA ASN A 83 16.14 12.63 -5.30
C ASN A 83 14.69 12.95 -5.66
N THR A 84 14.05 13.81 -4.89
CA THR A 84 12.62 14.15 -5.02
C THR A 84 12.27 14.92 -6.32
N TRP A 85 13.24 15.43 -7.04
CA TRP A 85 13.01 16.03 -8.37
C TRP A 85 12.78 14.98 -9.45
N GLU A 86 13.37 13.82 -9.29
CA GLU A 86 13.36 12.73 -10.25
C GLU A 86 12.46 11.58 -9.81
N TYR A 87 12.45 11.26 -8.51
CA TYR A 87 11.58 10.27 -7.89
C TYR A 87 10.39 10.96 -7.20
N LYS A 88 9.17 10.59 -7.60
CA LYS A 88 7.94 11.27 -7.20
C LYS A 88 7.03 10.37 -6.36
N PRO A 89 7.25 10.28 -5.05
CA PRO A 89 6.29 9.62 -4.18
C PRO A 89 4.96 10.39 -4.15
N PRO A 90 3.86 9.74 -3.75
CA PRO A 90 2.56 10.39 -3.63
C PRO A 90 2.63 11.64 -2.76
N ALA A 91 1.99 12.69 -3.22
CA ALA A 91 1.86 13.94 -2.50
C ALA A 91 0.47 14.05 -1.85
N ALA A 92 0.24 15.12 -1.09
CA ALA A 92 -1.04 15.33 -0.42
C ALA A 92 -2.26 15.38 -1.38
N LYS A 93 -2.04 15.74 -2.64
CA LYS A 93 -3.09 15.76 -3.67
C LYS A 93 -3.49 14.38 -4.16
N ASP A 94 -2.63 13.39 -4.00
CA ASP A 94 -2.85 12.02 -4.45
C ASP A 94 -3.64 11.20 -3.41
N ILE A 95 -3.75 11.74 -2.19
CA ILE A 95 -4.56 11.13 -1.13
C ILE A 95 -6.04 11.19 -1.52
N PRO A 96 -6.79 10.08 -1.43
CA PRO A 96 -8.22 10.05 -1.73
C PRO A 96 -8.99 11.10 -0.90
N GLN A 97 -9.95 11.77 -1.52
CA GLN A 97 -10.77 12.75 -0.82
C GLN A 97 -11.68 12.11 0.23
N ASP A 98 -12.18 10.93 -0.04
CA ASP A 98 -12.96 10.09 0.89
C ASP A 98 -12.25 8.75 1.04
N PHE A 99 -11.55 8.56 2.16
CA PHE A 99 -10.75 7.38 2.42
C PHE A 99 -11.32 6.62 3.63
N ARG A 100 -11.89 5.47 3.38
CA ARG A 100 -12.60 4.66 4.39
C ARG A 100 -11.93 3.33 4.55
N VAL A 101 -11.36 3.11 5.73
CA VAL A 101 -10.75 1.83 6.11
C VAL A 101 -11.53 1.23 7.27
N SER A 102 -11.85 -0.04 7.16
CA SER A 102 -12.47 -0.80 8.24
C SER A 102 -11.78 -2.14 8.43
N LEU A 103 -11.63 -2.54 9.70
CA LEU A 103 -11.14 -3.85 10.05
C LEU A 103 -12.33 -4.81 10.20
N LEU A 104 -12.20 -6.01 9.65
CA LEU A 104 -13.26 -7.02 9.69
C LEU A 104 -13.48 -7.50 11.11
N LYS A 105 -14.66 -7.24 11.66
CA LYS A 105 -15.01 -7.60 13.03
C LYS A 105 -15.36 -9.09 13.15
N GLY A 106 -14.85 -9.73 14.19
CA GLY A 106 -15.20 -11.11 14.50
C GLY A 106 -14.50 -12.16 13.65
N ALA A 107 -13.77 -11.78 12.62
CA ALA A 107 -12.86 -12.66 11.91
C ALA A 107 -11.59 -12.84 12.76
N ARG A 108 -11.08 -14.07 12.80
CA ARG A 108 -9.80 -14.37 13.46
C ARG A 108 -8.90 -15.01 12.43
N ASN A 109 -7.71 -14.45 12.30
CA ASN A 109 -6.67 -15.11 11.54
C ASN A 109 -6.40 -16.49 12.20
N PRO A 110 -6.40 -17.59 11.44
CA PRO A 110 -6.20 -18.94 11.99
C PRO A 110 -4.88 -19.09 12.75
N MET A 111 -3.89 -18.28 12.44
CA MET A 111 -2.59 -18.25 13.11
C MET A 111 -2.61 -17.46 14.43
N GLY A 112 -3.73 -16.86 14.81
CA GLY A 112 -3.86 -16.03 16.00
C GLY A 112 -3.02 -14.77 15.97
N VAL A 113 -2.54 -14.36 14.81
CA VAL A 113 -1.65 -13.22 14.65
C VAL A 113 -2.46 -11.94 14.68
N MET A 114 -2.01 -11.02 15.53
CA MET A 114 -2.53 -9.66 15.67
C MET A 114 -1.57 -8.75 14.91
N SER A 115 -1.89 -8.38 13.68
CA SER A 115 -0.93 -7.62 12.90
C SER A 115 -1.56 -6.84 11.77
N SER A 116 -1.32 -5.53 11.80
CA SER A 116 -1.46 -4.61 10.69
C SER A 116 -0.29 -4.65 9.70
N LYS A 117 0.72 -5.48 9.95
CA LYS A 117 1.94 -5.53 9.15
C LYS A 117 1.76 -6.18 7.78
N GLY A 118 0.59 -6.72 7.50
CA GLY A 118 0.26 -7.36 6.24
C GLY A 118 -0.39 -6.45 5.21
N GLY A 119 -0.40 -5.14 5.40
CA GLY A 119 -0.98 -4.18 4.46
C GLY A 119 -0.21 -4.08 3.15
N ASN A 120 0.17 -5.19 2.55
CA ASN A 120 0.76 -5.24 1.23
C ASN A 120 -0.33 -5.34 0.18
N PHE A 121 -0.71 -4.21 -0.38
CA PHE A 121 -1.50 -4.14 -1.62
C PHE A 121 -0.55 -4.12 -2.82
N SER A 122 0.27 -5.15 -2.95
CA SER A 122 1.13 -5.33 -4.12
C SER A 122 0.48 -6.25 -5.15
#